data_30481f7be86f26d3969284e0d45ba537
#
_entry.id   30481f7be86f26d3969284e0d45ba537
#
_cell.length_a   1.000
_cell.length_b   1.000
_cell.length_c   1.000
_cell.angle_alpha   90.00
_cell.angle_beta   90.00
_cell.angle_gamma   90.00
#
_symmetry.space_group_name_H-M   'P 1'
#
loop_
_entity.id
_entity.type
_entity.pdbx_description
1 polymer ?
#
loop_
_entity_poly.entity_id
_entity_poly.type
_entity_poly.pdbx_seq_one_letter_code
_entity_poly.pdbx_strand_id
1 'polypeptide(L)'
;MALIAVLVYGVNVAGGWDVVLDNARSLPGYLTMAASHNAADNTATSYSLLDIASTLAWGLGYFGMPHILLRFMAIEDEKKLVLSRRIASVWVVIAMTASIVIGMVGLGMTKAGALEFLSGSSSETLIVRVASLIAQHGVLAAIL
;
A
#
# COMPACT_ATOMS: atom_id res chain seq x y z
N MET A 1 -7.30 -10.06 -9.10
CA MET A 1 -7.17 -11.45 -8.59
C MET A 1 -5.84 -11.69 -7.87
N ALA A 2 -4.70 -11.31 -8.46
CA ALA A 2 -3.37 -11.48 -7.85
C ALA A 2 -3.24 -10.86 -6.44
N LEU A 3 -3.73 -9.65 -6.24
CA LEU A 3 -3.69 -8.99 -4.93
C LEU A 3 -4.45 -9.75 -3.84
N ILE A 4 -5.57 -10.36 -4.18
CA ILE A 4 -6.37 -11.16 -3.23
C ILE A 4 -5.61 -12.45 -2.89
N ALA A 5 -5.01 -13.11 -3.87
CA ALA A 5 -4.22 -14.31 -3.65
C ALA A 5 -3.01 -14.02 -2.75
N VAL A 6 -2.29 -12.92 -3.00
CA VAL A 6 -1.18 -12.45 -2.17
C VAL A 6 -1.63 -12.18 -0.75
N LEU A 7 -2.79 -11.56 -0.55
CA LEU A 7 -3.35 -11.28 0.78
C LEU A 7 -3.71 -12.56 1.52
N VAL A 8 -4.48 -13.46 0.89
CA VAL A 8 -4.92 -14.72 1.52
C VAL A 8 -3.72 -15.59 1.88
N TYR A 9 -2.78 -15.76 0.96
CA TYR A 9 -1.57 -16.53 1.20
C TYR A 9 -0.72 -15.89 2.29
N GLY A 10 -0.48 -14.58 2.21
CA GLY A 10 0.34 -13.87 3.17
C GLY A 10 -0.21 -13.90 4.59
N VAL A 11 -1.54 -13.76 4.76
CA VAL A 11 -2.19 -13.88 6.08
C VAL A 11 -2.01 -15.27 6.67
N ASN A 12 -2.15 -16.33 5.84
CA ASN A 12 -1.92 -17.70 6.31
C ASN A 12 -0.47 -17.93 6.76
N VAL A 13 0.49 -17.45 5.98
CA VAL A 13 1.93 -17.58 6.30
C VAL A 13 2.31 -16.73 7.52
N ALA A 14 1.70 -15.56 7.70
CA ALA A 14 1.93 -14.70 8.85
C ALA A 14 1.33 -15.24 10.17
N GLY A 15 0.52 -16.30 10.12
CA GLY A 15 -0.11 -16.91 11.30
C GLY A 15 -1.52 -16.40 11.60
N GLY A 16 -2.17 -15.71 10.64
CA GLY A 16 -3.54 -15.22 10.78
C GLY A 16 -3.65 -13.71 10.94
N TRP A 17 -4.87 -13.19 10.85
CA TRP A 17 -5.16 -11.75 10.94
C TRP A 17 -4.82 -11.15 12.31
N ASP A 18 -5.03 -11.89 13.39
CA ASP A 18 -4.75 -11.42 14.74
C ASP A 18 -3.26 -11.14 14.91
N VAL A 19 -2.41 -12.05 14.42
CA VAL A 19 -0.95 -11.88 14.46
C VAL A 19 -0.50 -10.70 13.59
N VAL A 20 -1.09 -10.52 12.41
CA VAL A 20 -0.79 -9.39 11.53
C VAL A 20 -1.14 -8.06 12.20
N LEU A 21 -2.32 -7.97 12.84
CA LEU A 21 -2.76 -6.77 13.54
C LEU A 21 -1.93 -6.49 14.80
N ASP A 22 -1.58 -7.50 15.57
CA ASP A 22 -0.74 -7.35 16.75
C ASP A 22 0.68 -6.91 16.37
N ASN A 23 1.21 -7.44 15.29
CA ASN A 23 2.48 -6.99 14.74
C ASN A 23 2.43 -5.51 14.32
N ALA A 24 1.34 -5.07 13.67
CA ALA A 24 1.17 -3.67 13.29
C ALA A 24 1.01 -2.75 14.51
N ARG A 25 0.29 -3.20 15.57
CA ARG A 25 0.12 -2.46 16.83
C ARG A 25 1.39 -2.37 17.65
N SER A 26 2.26 -3.37 17.56
CA SER A 26 3.54 -3.39 18.27
C SER A 26 4.54 -2.35 17.77
N LEU A 27 4.32 -1.77 16.59
CA LEU A 27 5.20 -0.76 16.01
C LEU A 27 4.79 0.64 16.47
N PRO A 28 5.71 1.39 17.12
CA PRO A 28 5.42 2.77 17.56
C PRO A 28 5.02 3.66 16.39
N GLY A 29 3.89 4.35 16.50
CA GLY A 29 3.41 5.32 15.49
C GLY A 29 2.90 4.75 14.17
N TYR A 30 2.97 3.44 13.95
CA TYR A 30 2.62 2.81 12.66
C TYR A 30 1.13 2.97 12.29
N LEU A 31 0.23 2.88 13.26
CA LEU A 31 -1.22 3.04 13.05
C LEU A 31 -1.73 4.44 13.37
N THR A 32 -0.85 5.41 13.56
CA THR A 32 -1.25 6.80 13.82
C THR A 32 -1.14 7.64 12.56
N MET A 33 -2.10 8.56 12.36
CA MET A 33 -2.05 9.49 11.22
C MET A 33 -1.08 10.66 11.44
N ALA A 34 -0.63 10.87 12.67
CA ALA A 34 0.19 12.03 13.04
C ALA A 34 1.69 11.73 13.14
N ALA A 35 2.09 10.48 12.93
CA ALA A 35 3.49 10.07 13.02
C ALA A 35 3.84 9.03 11.97
N SER A 36 5.10 9.01 11.57
CA SER A 36 5.67 7.93 10.76
C SER A 36 6.52 7.02 11.63
N HIS A 37 6.49 5.73 11.33
CA HIS A 37 7.36 4.74 11.95
C HIS A 37 8.70 4.72 11.23
N ASN A 38 9.80 4.94 11.97
CA ASN A 38 11.15 4.76 11.46
C ASN A 38 11.62 3.32 11.74
N ALA A 39 11.74 2.53 10.68
CA ALA A 39 12.15 1.12 10.79
C ALA A 39 13.60 0.93 11.24
N ALA A 40 14.49 1.93 11.05
CA ALA A 40 15.89 1.85 11.45
C ALA A 40 16.07 1.91 12.96
N ASP A 41 15.34 2.84 13.61
CA ASP A 41 15.47 3.12 15.05
C ASP A 41 14.30 2.57 15.87
N ASN A 42 13.30 1.96 15.22
CA ASN A 42 12.04 1.50 15.84
C ASN A 42 11.36 2.59 16.67
N THR A 43 11.38 3.83 16.16
CA THR A 43 10.80 5.00 16.82
C THR A 43 9.65 5.59 16.03
N ALA A 44 8.78 6.33 16.71
CA ALA A 44 7.74 7.14 16.07
C ALA A 44 8.24 8.58 15.93
N THR A 45 8.25 9.12 14.72
CA THR A 45 8.58 10.51 14.44
C THR A 45 7.30 11.24 14.05
N SER A 46 6.95 12.29 14.81
CA SER A 46 5.79 13.11 14.50
C SER A 46 6.03 13.92 13.23
N TYR A 47 5.01 14.04 12.40
CA TYR A 47 5.07 14.90 11.22
C TYR A 47 5.21 16.37 11.63
N SER A 48 6.18 17.05 11.05
CA SER A 48 6.28 18.49 11.18
C SER A 48 5.23 19.20 10.31
N LEU A 49 4.91 20.45 10.62
CA LEU A 49 4.05 21.26 9.77
C LEU A 49 4.59 21.38 8.34
N LEU A 50 5.91 21.39 8.19
CA LEU A 50 6.58 21.43 6.89
C LEU A 50 6.34 20.15 6.09
N ASP A 51 6.38 18.97 6.73
CA ASP A 51 6.12 17.68 6.08
C ASP A 51 4.67 17.59 5.59
N ILE A 52 3.75 18.05 6.43
CA ILE A 52 2.32 18.11 6.08
C ILE A 52 2.10 19.05 4.90
N ALA A 53 2.67 20.26 4.96
CA ALA A 53 2.56 21.24 3.88
C ALA A 53 3.19 20.74 2.57
N SER A 54 4.34 20.07 2.64
CA SER A 54 5.03 19.49 1.50
C SER A 54 4.19 18.38 0.84
N THR A 55 3.61 17.50 1.64
CA THR A 55 2.75 16.43 1.14
C THR A 55 1.48 16.95 0.47
N LEU A 56 0.85 17.98 1.07
CA LEU A 56 -0.30 18.66 0.47
C LEU A 56 0.06 19.41 -0.81
N ALA A 57 1.20 20.10 -0.83
CA ALA A 57 1.69 20.82 -2.01
C ALA A 57 1.97 19.85 -3.18
N TRP A 58 2.48 18.66 -2.90
CA TRP A 58 2.67 17.62 -3.91
C TRP A 58 1.34 17.18 -4.54
N GLY A 59 0.30 16.98 -3.72
CA GLY A 59 -1.06 16.70 -4.20
C GLY A 59 -1.63 17.82 -5.08
N LEU A 60 -1.42 19.09 -4.71
CA LEU A 60 -1.85 20.24 -5.51
C LEU A 60 -1.09 20.30 -6.85
N GLY A 61 0.21 20.03 -6.88
CA GLY A 61 1.02 19.99 -8.09
C GLY A 61 0.53 18.96 -9.11
N TYR A 62 -0.07 17.88 -8.64
CA TYR A 62 -0.62 16.84 -9.49
C TYR A 62 -1.75 17.35 -10.39
N PHE A 63 -2.55 18.32 -9.95
CA PHE A 63 -3.61 18.94 -10.77
C PHE A 63 -3.06 19.71 -11.97
N GLY A 64 -1.84 20.22 -11.91
CA GLY A 64 -1.19 20.94 -13.01
C GLY A 64 -0.56 20.04 -14.09
N MET A 65 -0.57 18.72 -13.89
CA MET A 65 0.05 17.81 -14.85
C MET A 65 -0.73 17.70 -16.16
N PRO A 66 -0.07 17.85 -17.33
CA PRO A 66 -0.72 17.88 -18.64
C PRO A 66 -1.61 16.67 -18.92
N HIS A 67 -1.18 15.47 -18.52
CA HIS A 67 -1.94 14.24 -18.73
C HIS A 67 -3.25 14.16 -17.93
N ILE A 68 -3.34 14.86 -16.80
CA ILE A 68 -4.55 14.97 -16.02
C ILE A 68 -5.49 15.99 -16.66
N LEU A 69 -4.97 17.16 -17.06
CA LEU A 69 -5.73 18.19 -17.75
C LEU A 69 -6.34 17.64 -19.06
N LEU A 70 -5.56 16.91 -19.86
CA LEU A 70 -6.04 16.26 -21.08
C LEU A 70 -7.19 15.29 -20.81
N ARG A 71 -7.18 14.55 -19.69
CA ARG A 71 -8.30 13.65 -19.32
C ARG A 71 -9.57 14.41 -19.01
N PHE A 72 -9.47 15.58 -18.35
CA PHE A 72 -10.63 16.43 -18.11
C PHE A 72 -11.17 17.05 -19.40
N MET A 73 -10.28 17.47 -20.30
CA MET A 73 -10.67 18.06 -21.60
C MET A 73 -11.25 17.03 -22.58
N ALA A 74 -10.90 15.77 -22.47
CA ALA A 74 -11.39 14.69 -23.33
C ALA A 74 -12.78 14.17 -22.96
N ILE A 75 -13.38 14.66 -21.88
CA ILE A 75 -14.72 14.23 -21.44
C ILE A 75 -15.76 15.01 -22.26
N GLU A 76 -16.60 14.27 -22.98
CA GLU A 76 -17.63 14.79 -23.89
C GLU A 76 -18.79 15.51 -23.18
N ASP A 77 -19.10 15.11 -21.93
CA ASP A 77 -20.25 15.62 -21.18
C ASP A 77 -19.85 15.89 -19.72
N GLU A 78 -20.16 17.09 -19.20
CA GLU A 78 -19.89 17.49 -17.82
C GLU A 78 -20.54 16.58 -16.79
N LYS A 79 -21.69 16.00 -17.09
CA LYS A 79 -22.38 15.04 -16.20
C LYS A 79 -21.57 13.75 -16.03
N LYS A 80 -20.88 13.32 -17.09
CA LYS A 80 -19.99 12.13 -17.03
C LYS A 80 -18.74 12.39 -16.17
N LEU A 81 -18.33 13.64 -16.01
CA LEU A 81 -17.22 14.03 -15.14
C LEU A 81 -17.49 13.68 -13.66
N VAL A 82 -18.71 13.96 -13.18
CA VAL A 82 -19.09 13.64 -11.80
C VAL A 82 -19.08 12.14 -11.54
N LEU A 83 -19.57 11.35 -12.50
CA LEU A 83 -19.55 9.89 -12.41
C LEU A 83 -18.13 9.36 -12.42
N SER A 84 -17.31 9.83 -13.34
CA SER A 84 -15.89 9.45 -13.45
C SER A 84 -15.12 9.73 -12.16
N ARG A 85 -15.33 10.92 -11.56
CA ARG A 85 -14.72 11.29 -10.28
C ARG A 85 -15.14 10.35 -9.14
N ARG A 86 -16.44 10.00 -9.05
CA ARG A 86 -16.92 9.07 -8.01
C ARG A 86 -16.29 7.69 -8.15
N ILE A 87 -16.27 7.15 -9.37
CA ILE A 87 -15.67 5.84 -9.65
C ILE A 87 -14.18 5.87 -9.31
N ALA A 88 -13.45 6.90 -9.76
CA ALA A 88 -12.03 7.04 -9.46
C ALA A 88 -11.76 7.14 -7.95
N SER A 89 -12.57 7.92 -7.21
CA SER A 89 -12.40 8.05 -5.76
C SER A 89 -12.61 6.73 -5.02
N VAL A 90 -13.66 5.98 -5.37
CA VAL A 90 -13.91 4.65 -4.78
C VAL A 90 -12.75 3.71 -5.10
N TRP A 91 -12.29 3.71 -6.35
CA TRP A 91 -11.17 2.86 -6.76
C TRP A 91 -9.87 3.18 -6.01
N VAL A 92 -9.56 4.47 -5.84
CA VAL A 92 -8.38 4.91 -5.09
C VAL A 92 -8.45 4.46 -3.64
N VAL A 93 -9.62 4.59 -2.98
CA VAL A 93 -9.79 4.14 -1.59
C VAL A 93 -9.55 2.63 -1.48
N ILE A 94 -10.11 1.83 -2.40
CA ILE A 94 -9.91 0.37 -2.41
C ILE A 94 -8.44 0.03 -2.63
N ALA A 95 -7.79 0.67 -3.61
CA ALA A 95 -6.39 0.41 -3.93
C ALA A 95 -5.45 0.80 -2.77
N MET A 96 -5.67 1.95 -2.14
CA MET A 96 -4.89 2.40 -0.98
C MET A 96 -5.06 1.47 0.21
N THR A 97 -6.29 1.07 0.51
CA THR A 97 -6.56 0.11 1.59
C THR A 97 -5.86 -1.22 1.33
N ALA A 98 -5.96 -1.75 0.11
CA ALA A 98 -5.27 -2.99 -0.26
C ALA A 98 -3.75 -2.87 -0.10
N SER A 99 -3.15 -1.74 -0.51
CA SER A 99 -1.71 -1.50 -0.38
C SER A 99 -1.26 -1.48 1.08
N ILE A 100 -2.02 -0.81 1.97
CA ILE A 100 -1.72 -0.77 3.40
C ILE A 100 -1.78 -2.18 3.99
N VAL A 101 -2.81 -2.95 3.66
CA VAL A 101 -2.99 -4.31 4.17
C VAL A 101 -1.87 -5.24 3.68
N ILE A 102 -1.45 -5.12 2.41
CA ILE A 102 -0.31 -5.88 1.87
C ILE A 102 0.98 -5.53 2.62
N GLY A 103 1.20 -4.27 2.95
CA GLY A 103 2.35 -3.85 3.77
C GLY A 103 2.34 -4.48 5.17
N MET A 104 1.19 -4.50 5.85
CA MET A 104 1.05 -5.15 7.17
C MET A 104 1.27 -6.66 7.09
N VAL A 105 0.74 -7.31 6.07
CA VAL A 105 0.94 -8.75 5.84
C VAL A 105 2.41 -9.05 5.54
N GLY A 106 3.06 -8.23 4.72
CA GLY A 106 4.50 -8.35 4.44
C GLY A 106 5.35 -8.28 5.70
N LEU A 107 5.04 -7.35 6.61
CA LEU A 107 5.68 -7.28 7.91
C LEU A 107 5.46 -8.56 8.74
N GLY A 108 4.23 -9.08 8.75
CA GLY A 108 3.89 -10.35 9.42
C GLY A 108 4.70 -11.52 8.86
N MET A 109 4.82 -11.63 7.55
CA MET A 109 5.63 -12.66 6.88
C MET A 109 7.13 -12.53 7.19
N THR A 110 7.63 -11.32 7.28
CA THR A 110 9.03 -11.06 7.66
C THR A 110 9.30 -11.48 9.11
N LYS A 111 8.40 -11.16 10.04
CA LYS A 111 8.51 -11.60 11.44
C LYS A 111 8.36 -13.12 11.60
N ALA A 112 7.57 -13.76 10.74
CA ALA A 112 7.46 -15.22 10.69
C ALA A 112 8.66 -15.92 10.03
N GLY A 113 9.64 -15.17 9.51
CA GLY A 113 10.83 -15.71 8.86
C GLY A 113 10.61 -16.24 7.44
N ALA A 114 9.43 -15.99 6.86
CA ALA A 114 9.11 -16.41 5.49
C ALA A 114 9.68 -15.45 4.43
N LEU A 115 9.97 -14.21 4.81
CA LEU A 115 10.59 -13.20 3.96
C LEU A 115 11.78 -12.57 4.66
N GLU A 116 12.79 -12.25 3.87
CA GLU A 116 13.93 -11.44 4.33
C GLU A 116 13.46 -10.01 4.65
N PHE A 117 14.11 -9.36 5.63
CA PHE A 117 13.80 -7.98 5.97
C PHE A 117 14.12 -7.05 4.79
N LEU A 118 13.09 -6.44 4.22
CA LEU A 118 13.21 -5.52 3.10
C LEU A 118 13.28 -4.08 3.63
N SER A 119 14.36 -3.36 3.32
CA SER A 119 14.56 -1.96 3.72
C SER A 119 14.77 -1.07 2.50
N GLY A 120 14.38 0.21 2.64
CA GLY A 120 14.55 1.20 1.57
C GLY A 120 13.84 0.82 0.28
N SER A 121 14.49 0.96 -0.86
CA SER A 121 13.92 0.66 -2.18
C SER A 121 13.59 -0.81 -2.41
N SER A 122 14.20 -1.74 -1.66
CA SER A 122 13.87 -3.17 -1.78
C SER A 122 12.48 -3.51 -1.23
N SER A 123 11.90 -2.66 -0.37
CA SER A 123 10.52 -2.83 0.11
C SER A 123 9.47 -2.72 -1.01
N GLU A 124 9.77 -2.02 -2.10
CA GLU A 124 8.90 -1.93 -3.27
C GLU A 124 8.75 -3.28 -3.99
N THR A 125 9.70 -4.18 -3.82
CA THR A 125 9.67 -5.53 -4.42
C THR A 125 8.87 -6.55 -3.62
N LEU A 126 8.22 -6.14 -2.51
CA LEU A 126 7.46 -7.02 -1.63
C LEU A 126 6.46 -7.90 -2.38
N ILE A 127 5.65 -7.30 -3.25
CA ILE A 127 4.64 -8.02 -4.04
C ILE A 127 5.29 -9.09 -4.92
N VAL A 128 6.43 -8.76 -5.56
CA VAL A 128 7.17 -9.69 -6.42
C VAL A 128 7.75 -10.85 -5.60
N ARG A 129 8.27 -10.57 -4.41
CA ARG A 129 8.79 -11.59 -3.50
C ARG A 129 7.71 -12.54 -3.02
N VAL A 130 6.56 -12.01 -2.60
CA VAL A 130 5.41 -12.83 -2.20
C VAL A 130 4.87 -13.64 -3.38
N ALA A 131 4.77 -13.04 -4.57
CA ALA A 131 4.38 -13.76 -5.79
C ALA A 131 5.35 -14.90 -6.12
N SER A 132 6.65 -14.69 -5.96
CA SER A 132 7.67 -15.73 -6.15
C SER A 132 7.52 -16.90 -5.16
N LEU A 133 7.20 -16.61 -3.89
CA LEU A 133 6.91 -17.64 -2.89
C LEU A 133 5.67 -18.45 -3.26
N ILE A 134 4.61 -17.79 -3.73
CA ILE A 134 3.39 -18.45 -4.19
C ILE A 134 3.70 -19.35 -5.40
N ALA A 135 4.51 -18.85 -6.35
CA ALA A 135 4.90 -19.61 -7.54
C ALA A 135 5.64 -20.93 -7.23
N GLN A 136 6.38 -20.97 -6.11
CA GLN A 136 7.04 -22.21 -5.66
C GLN A 136 6.06 -23.30 -5.20
N HIS A 137 4.82 -22.93 -4.88
CA HIS A 137 3.78 -23.86 -4.40
C HIS A 137 2.87 -24.41 -5.50
N GLY A 138 3.10 -24.07 -6.77
CA GLY A 138 2.37 -24.66 -7.90
C GLY A 138 2.24 -23.77 -9.13
N VAL A 139 2.01 -24.39 -10.28
CA VAL A 139 1.92 -23.73 -11.59
C VAL A 139 0.76 -22.72 -11.67
N LEU A 140 -0.34 -22.95 -10.95
CA LEU A 140 -1.49 -22.03 -10.88
C LEU A 140 -1.11 -20.70 -10.23
N ALA A 141 -0.13 -20.68 -9.35
CA ALA A 141 0.38 -19.49 -8.70
C ALA A 141 1.32 -18.67 -9.61
N ALA A 142 1.91 -19.28 -10.62
CA ALA A 142 2.77 -18.60 -11.60
C ALA A 142 1.97 -17.78 -12.64
N ILE A 143 0.66 -18.01 -12.74
CA ILE A 143 -0.26 -17.31 -13.68
C ILE A 143 -0.86 -16.05 -13.03
N LEU A 144 -0.75 -15.90 -11.72
CA LEU A 144 -1.23 -14.74 -10.96
C LEU A 144 -0.20 -13.62 -10.90
#